data_6b07f9de31dda15640794e0981e08118
#
_entry.id   6b07f9de31dda15640794e0981e08118
#
_cell.length_a   1.000
_cell.length_b   1.000
_cell.length_c   1.000
_cell.angle_alpha   90.00
_cell.angle_beta   90.00
_cell.angle_gamma   90.00
#
_symmetry.space_group_name_H-M   'P 1'
#
loop_
_entity.id
_entity.type
_entity.pdbx_description
1 polymer ?
#
loop_
_entity_poly.entity_id
_entity_poly.type
_entity_poly.pdbx_seq_one_letter_code
_entity_poly.pdbx_strand_id
1 'polypeptide(L)'
;MASARLIKDSEATAIGEGFQSMQDRFFKASHEFLERTEEESSSVCSSITLRFEQRMTFTRQAFRGTLTVFNGNEDTPMRDVKLTLRVNNTEGDIATANEFQVGLESIDGFNGKAELGAGWELAPGATGKATILYIPTKHAAPTEPTDYVFSGSLSYTDPYNGLTATREIYPVTLTVNPTPDLKLTYFMQRDVYGDDPLTEAVEPSEEAEFALLIDNVGNGDATNLRIVTKQPEIIDNEKGLAIDFQLTGSSLNGADKVMALGGDAYTDFGTIKAKGQAYAQWWITSSLLGHFTEYDVKATHVTSYGNPNLSLLNEVTVHELIRSIDASAENDTITGFMTNDIADADDTPDMLYLTDGTTEQVEP
;
A
#
# COMPACT_ATOMS: atom_id res chain seq x y z
N MET A 1 -5.27 22.67 16.40
CA MET A 1 -5.56 23.32 17.71
C MET A 1 -7.05 23.52 17.99
N ALA A 2 -7.91 23.72 16.99
CA ALA A 2 -9.37 23.83 17.19
C ALA A 2 -10.02 22.53 17.68
N SER A 3 -9.68 21.37 17.09
CA SER A 3 -10.22 20.06 17.46
C SER A 3 -9.89 19.65 18.90
N ALA A 4 -8.68 19.96 19.38
CA ALA A 4 -8.29 19.66 20.76
C ALA A 4 -9.04 20.52 21.80
N ARG A 5 -9.45 21.73 21.42
CA ARG A 5 -10.32 22.58 22.26
C ARG A 5 -11.74 22.03 22.31
N LEU A 6 -12.31 21.64 21.17
CA LEU A 6 -13.66 21.05 21.10
C LEU A 6 -13.76 19.76 21.94
N ILE A 7 -12.77 18.89 21.90
CA ILE A 7 -12.73 17.66 22.72
C ILE A 7 -12.66 18.03 24.20
N LYS A 8 -11.82 19.00 24.57
CA LYS A 8 -11.66 19.42 25.96
C LYS A 8 -12.91 20.11 26.51
N ASP A 9 -13.58 20.91 25.68
CA ASP A 9 -14.83 21.58 26.06
C ASP A 9 -16.00 20.57 26.19
N SER A 10 -16.05 19.57 25.32
CA SER A 10 -17.03 18.48 25.37
C SER A 10 -16.81 17.57 26.59
N GLU A 11 -15.56 17.28 26.94
CA GLU A 11 -15.20 16.55 28.17
C GLU A 11 -15.59 17.32 29.41
N ALA A 12 -15.27 18.62 29.48
CA ALA A 12 -15.64 19.50 30.58
C ALA A 12 -17.16 19.62 30.75
N THR A 13 -17.91 19.64 29.65
CA THR A 13 -19.36 19.66 29.63
C THR A 13 -19.94 18.37 30.24
N ALA A 14 -19.43 17.20 29.80
CA ALA A 14 -19.86 15.90 30.30
C ALA A 14 -19.60 15.76 31.83
N ILE A 15 -18.43 16.20 32.29
CA ILE A 15 -18.10 16.20 33.71
C ILE A 15 -19.02 17.17 34.50
N GLY A 16 -19.31 18.35 33.93
CA GLY A 16 -20.24 19.33 34.53
C GLY A 16 -21.70 18.83 34.65
N GLU A 17 -22.09 17.89 33.78
CA GLU A 17 -23.39 17.20 33.81
C GLU A 17 -23.40 15.96 34.74
N GLY A 18 -22.27 15.63 35.38
CA GLY A 18 -22.15 14.55 36.37
C GLY A 18 -21.74 13.21 35.81
N PHE A 19 -21.24 13.16 34.57
CA PHE A 19 -20.67 11.97 33.95
C PHE A 19 -19.16 11.87 34.26
N GLN A 20 -18.60 10.66 34.22
CA GLN A 20 -17.15 10.47 34.46
C GLN A 20 -16.30 10.91 33.26
N SER A 21 -16.86 10.89 32.05
CA SER A 21 -16.25 11.30 30.81
C SER A 21 -17.30 11.50 29.72
N MET A 22 -16.90 12.09 28.58
CA MET A 22 -17.75 12.15 27.40
C MET A 22 -18.15 10.74 26.91
N GLN A 23 -17.28 9.75 27.07
CA GLN A 23 -17.58 8.36 26.76
C GLN A 23 -18.64 7.78 27.70
N ASP A 24 -18.56 8.05 28.99
CA ASP A 24 -19.56 7.61 29.98
C ASP A 24 -20.94 8.23 29.68
N ARG A 25 -20.96 9.53 29.33
CA ARG A 25 -22.18 10.21 28.87
C ARG A 25 -22.79 9.53 27.64
N PHE A 26 -21.95 9.21 26.65
CA PHE A 26 -22.40 8.53 25.44
C PHE A 26 -22.89 7.11 25.73
N PHE A 27 -22.20 6.36 26.58
CA PHE A 27 -22.62 5.02 26.98
C PHE A 27 -23.95 5.04 27.74
N LYS A 28 -24.14 5.95 28.66
CA LYS A 28 -25.42 6.09 29.39
C LYS A 28 -26.56 6.53 28.50
N ALA A 29 -26.32 7.53 27.63
CA ALA A 29 -27.30 7.96 26.64
C ALA A 29 -27.71 6.85 25.68
N SER A 30 -26.74 6.05 25.20
CA SER A 30 -27.05 4.90 24.36
C SER A 30 -27.79 3.78 25.10
N HIS A 31 -27.46 3.55 26.36
CA HIS A 31 -28.15 2.56 27.19
C HIS A 31 -29.59 2.99 27.47
N GLU A 32 -29.80 4.24 27.85
CA GLU A 32 -31.14 4.83 28.05
C GLU A 32 -31.98 4.87 26.77
N PHE A 33 -31.32 5.09 25.62
CA PHE A 33 -31.98 5.01 24.30
C PHE A 33 -32.40 3.58 23.98
N LEU A 34 -31.55 2.60 24.28
CA LEU A 34 -31.86 1.18 24.10
C LEU A 34 -32.99 0.72 25.02
N GLU A 35 -32.95 1.12 26.30
CA GLU A 35 -34.03 0.80 27.26
C GLU A 35 -35.36 1.44 26.87
N ARG A 36 -35.40 2.71 26.42
CA ARG A 36 -36.60 3.35 25.89
C ARG A 36 -37.17 2.71 24.64
N THR A 37 -36.28 2.19 23.76
CA THR A 37 -36.73 1.46 22.57
C THR A 37 -37.29 0.09 22.92
N GLU A 38 -36.86 -0.52 24.02
CA GLU A 38 -37.40 -1.79 24.50
C GLU A 38 -38.82 -1.62 25.11
N GLU A 39 -39.12 -0.46 25.75
CA GLU A 39 -40.44 -0.19 26.32
C GLU A 39 -41.53 0.23 25.31
N GLU A 40 -41.15 0.82 24.16
CA GLU A 40 -42.12 1.35 23.16
C GLU A 40 -42.40 0.44 21.97
N SER A 41 -41.72 -0.69 21.80
CA SER A 41 -41.96 -1.58 20.66
C SER A 41 -42.28 -3.01 21.05
N SER A 42 -43.55 -3.37 20.95
CA SER A 42 -44.01 -4.74 20.81
C SER A 42 -43.64 -5.33 19.43
N SER A 43 -42.69 -4.74 18.73
CA SER A 43 -42.20 -5.18 17.42
C SER A 43 -40.74 -5.61 17.50
N VAL A 44 -40.53 -6.90 17.27
CA VAL A 44 -39.28 -7.59 16.95
C VAL A 44 -38.00 -6.84 17.32
N CYS A 45 -37.34 -7.29 18.37
CA CYS A 45 -35.98 -6.90 18.70
C CYS A 45 -34.97 -7.40 17.65
N SER A 46 -35.04 -6.87 16.42
CA SER A 46 -34.00 -7.10 15.42
C SER A 46 -32.91 -6.10 15.65
N SER A 47 -31.69 -6.57 15.91
CA SER A 47 -30.52 -5.70 16.06
C SER A 47 -29.61 -5.79 14.84
N ILE A 48 -29.05 -4.64 14.44
CA ILE A 48 -28.12 -4.53 13.32
C ILE A 48 -26.91 -3.74 13.80
N THR A 49 -25.73 -4.33 13.71
CA THR A 49 -24.49 -3.70 14.17
C THR A 49 -23.38 -3.91 13.16
N LEU A 50 -22.72 -2.83 12.74
CA LEU A 50 -21.47 -2.87 11.99
C LEU A 50 -20.31 -2.57 12.93
N ARG A 51 -19.30 -3.44 12.96
CA ARG A 51 -18.12 -3.30 13.82
C ARG A 51 -16.85 -3.44 12.99
N PHE A 52 -15.85 -2.66 13.35
CA PHE A 52 -14.49 -2.77 12.85
C PHE A 52 -13.54 -3.10 14.00
N GLU A 53 -12.54 -3.93 13.74
CA GLU A 53 -11.54 -4.31 14.76
C GLU A 53 -10.52 -3.19 14.99
N GLN A 54 -10.44 -2.23 14.09
CA GLN A 54 -9.48 -1.13 14.11
C GLN A 54 -10.16 0.23 13.93
N ARG A 55 -9.51 1.29 14.39
CA ARG A 55 -9.98 2.68 14.26
C ARG A 55 -9.23 3.48 13.21
N MET A 56 -8.14 2.92 12.68
CA MET A 56 -7.32 3.51 11.64
C MET A 56 -6.82 2.43 10.69
N THR A 57 -6.56 2.83 9.48
CA THR A 57 -5.94 1.99 8.45
C THR A 57 -4.98 2.84 7.61
N PHE A 58 -4.30 2.21 6.68
CA PHE A 58 -3.47 2.88 5.68
C PHE A 58 -4.07 2.65 4.29
N THR A 59 -3.80 3.56 3.37
CA THR A 59 -4.11 3.30 1.96
C THR A 59 -3.46 1.98 1.54
N ARG A 60 -4.11 1.24 0.64
CA ARG A 60 -3.67 -0.08 0.13
C ARG A 60 -3.69 -1.22 1.17
N GLN A 61 -4.06 -0.95 2.42
CA GLN A 61 -4.22 -1.97 3.45
C GLN A 61 -5.68 -2.37 3.60
N ALA A 62 -5.98 -3.63 3.29
CA ALA A 62 -7.31 -4.18 3.47
C ALA A 62 -7.68 -4.30 4.96
N PHE A 63 -8.93 -4.01 5.28
CA PHE A 63 -9.48 -4.20 6.61
C PHE A 63 -10.91 -4.74 6.54
N ARG A 64 -11.37 -5.32 7.65
CA ARG A 64 -12.66 -5.99 7.73
C ARG A 64 -13.65 -5.22 8.58
N GLY A 65 -14.88 -5.14 8.08
CA GLY A 65 -16.05 -4.78 8.85
C GLY A 65 -16.96 -6.00 9.02
N THR A 66 -17.44 -6.24 10.23
CA THR A 66 -18.38 -7.31 10.51
C THR A 66 -19.77 -6.73 10.77
N LEU A 67 -20.70 -7.02 9.88
CA LEU A 67 -22.12 -6.76 10.09
C LEU A 67 -22.73 -7.95 10.82
N THR A 68 -23.41 -7.68 11.93
CA THR A 68 -24.19 -8.68 12.68
C THR A 68 -25.66 -8.29 12.65
N VAL A 69 -26.52 -9.23 12.27
CA VAL A 69 -27.98 -9.07 12.22
C VAL A 69 -28.61 -10.17 13.06
N PHE A 70 -29.49 -9.79 13.95
CA PHE A 70 -30.29 -10.72 14.75
C PHE A 70 -31.75 -10.68 14.31
N ASN A 71 -32.36 -11.84 14.05
CA ASN A 71 -33.79 -11.96 13.81
C ASN A 71 -34.50 -12.28 15.12
N GLY A 72 -35.08 -11.27 15.75
CA GLY A 72 -35.78 -11.42 17.01
C GLY A 72 -37.18 -12.07 16.91
N ASN A 73 -37.64 -12.43 15.70
CA ASN A 73 -38.86 -13.22 15.52
C ASN A 73 -38.55 -14.70 15.73
N GLU A 74 -39.29 -15.34 16.62
CA GLU A 74 -39.06 -16.75 16.97
C GLU A 74 -39.71 -17.75 15.99
N ASP A 75 -40.68 -17.32 15.20
CA ASP A 75 -41.51 -18.18 14.36
C ASP A 75 -41.28 -17.98 12.86
N THR A 76 -40.85 -16.75 12.44
CA THR A 76 -40.82 -16.41 11.02
C THR A 76 -39.42 -15.95 10.59
N PRO A 77 -38.89 -16.48 9.46
CA PRO A 77 -37.63 -16.08 8.93
C PRO A 77 -37.69 -14.63 8.36
N MET A 78 -36.60 -13.90 8.50
CA MET A 78 -36.35 -12.62 7.85
C MET A 78 -35.88 -12.91 6.41
N ARG A 79 -36.63 -12.46 5.39
CA ARG A 79 -36.36 -12.76 3.98
C ARG A 79 -35.93 -11.53 3.20
N ASP A 80 -35.34 -11.76 2.03
CA ASP A 80 -34.86 -10.71 1.11
C ASP A 80 -33.94 -9.69 1.80
N VAL A 81 -33.12 -10.15 2.73
CA VAL A 81 -32.16 -9.33 3.47
C VAL A 81 -31.11 -8.82 2.48
N LYS A 82 -31.11 -7.53 2.20
CA LYS A 82 -30.19 -6.86 1.27
C LYS A 82 -29.39 -5.80 2.00
N LEU A 83 -28.09 -5.87 1.86
CA LEU A 83 -27.14 -4.91 2.42
C LEU A 83 -26.73 -3.90 1.35
N THR A 84 -26.91 -2.62 1.67
CA THR A 84 -26.38 -1.50 0.91
C THR A 84 -25.33 -0.80 1.77
N LEU A 85 -24.08 -0.75 1.30
CA LEU A 85 -22.98 -0.12 2.00
C LEU A 85 -22.72 1.27 1.44
N ARG A 86 -22.31 2.20 2.31
CA ARG A 86 -21.89 3.55 1.97
C ARG A 86 -20.61 3.89 2.71
N VAL A 87 -19.67 4.47 2.01
CA VAL A 87 -18.48 5.10 2.58
C VAL A 87 -18.53 6.55 2.15
N ASN A 88 -18.49 7.46 3.10
CA ASN A 88 -18.57 8.90 2.86
C ASN A 88 -17.31 9.57 3.42
N ASN A 89 -16.88 10.67 2.80
CA ASN A 89 -15.94 11.57 3.45
C ASN A 89 -16.65 12.39 4.55
N THR A 90 -15.91 13.19 5.29
CA THR A 90 -16.47 14.02 6.36
C THR A 90 -17.37 15.17 5.88
N GLU A 91 -17.32 15.50 4.60
CA GLU A 91 -18.19 16.49 3.93
C GLU A 91 -19.53 15.88 3.51
N GLY A 92 -19.64 14.56 3.56
CA GLY A 92 -20.84 13.81 3.23
C GLY A 92 -20.88 13.25 1.80
N ASP A 93 -19.84 13.49 1.00
CA ASP A 93 -19.74 12.96 -0.35
C ASP A 93 -19.46 11.46 -0.32
N ILE A 94 -20.07 10.71 -1.22
CA ILE A 94 -19.88 9.28 -1.33
C ILE A 94 -18.52 9.01 -1.96
N ALA A 95 -17.70 8.24 -1.25
CA ALA A 95 -16.42 7.75 -1.77
C ALA A 95 -16.64 6.86 -2.99
N THR A 96 -15.88 7.14 -4.04
CA THR A 96 -15.97 6.44 -5.32
C THR A 96 -15.18 5.13 -5.31
N ALA A 97 -15.36 4.30 -6.34
CA ALA A 97 -14.52 3.11 -6.56
C ALA A 97 -13.03 3.47 -6.77
N ASN A 98 -12.73 4.74 -7.04
CA ASN A 98 -11.36 5.24 -7.13
C ASN A 98 -10.71 5.36 -5.75
N GLU A 99 -11.50 5.60 -4.69
CA GLU A 99 -11.03 5.75 -3.31
C GLU A 99 -11.12 4.45 -2.52
N PHE A 100 -12.21 3.67 -2.71
CA PHE A 100 -12.40 2.40 -2.01
C PHE A 100 -12.84 1.28 -2.94
N GLN A 101 -12.22 0.13 -2.78
CA GLN A 101 -12.77 -1.14 -3.24
C GLN A 101 -13.45 -1.82 -2.06
N VAL A 102 -14.73 -2.17 -2.24
CA VAL A 102 -15.56 -2.80 -1.20
C VAL A 102 -16.12 -4.10 -1.74
N GLY A 103 -15.96 -5.18 -0.97
CA GLY A 103 -16.45 -6.50 -1.34
C GLY A 103 -16.97 -7.28 -0.15
N LEU A 104 -17.85 -8.25 -0.42
CA LEU A 104 -18.27 -9.22 0.58
C LEU A 104 -17.27 -10.38 0.59
N GLU A 105 -16.67 -10.65 1.75
CA GLU A 105 -15.73 -11.77 1.92
C GLU A 105 -16.47 -13.08 2.27
N SER A 106 -17.41 -13.00 3.20
CA SER A 106 -18.18 -14.18 3.64
C SER A 106 -19.51 -13.81 4.30
N ILE A 107 -20.41 -14.78 4.35
CA ILE A 107 -21.61 -14.76 5.18
C ILE A 107 -21.63 -16.00 6.07
N ASP A 108 -22.15 -15.85 7.28
CA ASP A 108 -22.36 -16.93 8.25
C ASP A 108 -23.74 -16.76 8.88
N GLY A 109 -24.45 -17.84 9.10
CA GLY A 109 -25.81 -17.83 9.66
C GLY A 109 -26.90 -17.36 8.69
N PHE A 110 -26.57 -16.80 7.54
CA PHE A 110 -27.52 -16.48 6.47
C PHE A 110 -27.58 -17.59 5.44
N ASN A 111 -28.77 -17.83 4.88
CA ASN A 111 -28.97 -18.64 3.70
C ASN A 111 -28.99 -17.73 2.45
N GLY A 112 -28.28 -18.13 1.40
CA GLY A 112 -28.21 -17.38 0.14
C GLY A 112 -26.82 -17.34 -0.46
N LYS A 113 -26.64 -16.57 -1.53
CA LYS A 113 -25.36 -16.38 -2.15
C LYS A 113 -24.56 -15.32 -1.39
N ALA A 114 -23.25 -15.53 -1.23
CA ALA A 114 -22.32 -14.59 -0.63
C ALA A 114 -21.98 -13.44 -1.62
N GLU A 115 -22.96 -12.63 -1.96
CA GLU A 115 -22.84 -11.48 -2.87
C GLU A 115 -23.57 -10.28 -2.26
N LEU A 116 -23.00 -9.08 -2.38
CA LEU A 116 -23.66 -7.84 -2.00
C LEU A 116 -24.92 -7.63 -2.85
N GLY A 117 -26.04 -7.30 -2.19
CA GLY A 117 -27.32 -7.11 -2.85
C GLY A 117 -28.10 -8.39 -3.19
N ALA A 118 -27.52 -9.58 -2.97
CA ALA A 118 -28.31 -10.80 -2.97
C ALA A 118 -29.31 -10.77 -1.83
N GLY A 119 -30.51 -11.28 -2.06
CA GLY A 119 -31.49 -11.46 -1.00
C GLY A 119 -31.11 -12.66 -0.13
N TRP A 120 -30.69 -12.41 1.11
CA TRP A 120 -30.39 -13.47 2.09
C TRP A 120 -31.63 -13.79 2.91
N GLU A 121 -31.64 -14.98 3.51
CA GLU A 121 -32.66 -15.37 4.47
C GLU A 121 -31.98 -15.65 5.82
N LEU A 122 -32.58 -15.14 6.91
CA LEU A 122 -32.14 -15.39 8.28
C LEU A 122 -33.24 -16.12 9.03
N ALA A 123 -32.93 -17.31 9.55
CA ALA A 123 -33.88 -18.15 10.26
C ALA A 123 -34.46 -17.45 11.51
N PRO A 124 -35.62 -17.91 12.02
CA PRO A 124 -36.19 -17.39 13.25
C PRO A 124 -35.22 -17.52 14.43
N GLY A 125 -35.12 -16.49 15.28
CA GLY A 125 -34.23 -16.44 16.44
C GLY A 125 -32.72 -16.52 16.13
N ALA A 126 -32.33 -16.48 14.86
CA ALA A 126 -30.95 -16.68 14.45
C ALA A 126 -30.17 -15.37 14.35
N THR A 127 -28.85 -15.50 14.46
CA THR A 127 -27.89 -14.42 14.21
C THR A 127 -27.13 -14.69 12.94
N GLY A 128 -27.16 -13.74 12.01
CA GLY A 128 -26.37 -13.76 10.77
C GLY A 128 -25.20 -12.79 10.87
N LYS A 129 -24.08 -13.14 10.26
CA LYS A 129 -22.90 -12.28 10.14
C LYS A 129 -22.49 -12.18 8.69
N ALA A 130 -22.12 -10.98 8.27
CA ALA A 130 -21.50 -10.72 6.97
C ALA A 130 -20.17 -10.02 7.18
N THR A 131 -19.10 -10.57 6.63
CA THR A 131 -17.76 -9.99 6.68
C THR A 131 -17.53 -9.23 5.38
N ILE A 132 -17.32 -7.94 5.50
CA ILE A 132 -17.10 -7.01 4.40
C ILE A 132 -15.62 -6.63 4.39
N LEU A 133 -15.00 -6.72 3.22
CA LEU A 133 -13.64 -6.29 3.00
C LEU A 133 -13.65 -4.89 2.39
N TYR A 134 -12.92 -3.98 3.01
CA TYR A 134 -12.70 -2.63 2.54
C TYR A 134 -11.21 -2.45 2.21
N ILE A 135 -10.93 -1.89 1.04
CA ILE A 135 -9.56 -1.65 0.59
C ILE A 135 -9.47 -0.20 0.11
N PRO A 136 -8.91 0.71 0.93
CA PRO A 136 -8.65 2.07 0.49
C PRO A 136 -7.53 2.08 -0.54
N THR A 137 -7.73 2.79 -1.66
CA THR A 137 -6.69 3.02 -2.67
C THR A 137 -5.76 4.17 -2.24
N LYS A 138 -4.75 4.47 -3.04
CA LYS A 138 -3.88 5.63 -2.83
C LYS A 138 -4.64 6.97 -2.85
N HIS A 139 -5.82 7.02 -3.45
CA HIS A 139 -6.64 8.21 -3.55
C HIS A 139 -7.51 8.47 -2.31
N ALA A 140 -7.66 7.49 -1.42
CA ALA A 140 -8.41 7.65 -0.18
C ALA A 140 -7.73 8.61 0.81
N ALA A 141 -6.40 8.64 0.84
CA ALA A 141 -5.61 9.57 1.65
C ALA A 141 -4.33 9.95 0.89
N PRO A 142 -4.42 10.82 -0.13
CA PRO A 142 -3.30 11.07 -1.02
C PRO A 142 -2.17 11.89 -0.35
N THR A 143 -2.51 12.80 0.54
CA THR A 143 -1.55 13.75 1.12
C THR A 143 -1.50 13.72 2.64
N GLU A 144 -2.62 13.52 3.31
CA GLU A 144 -2.74 13.58 4.76
C GLU A 144 -3.78 12.56 5.25
N PRO A 145 -3.78 12.22 6.55
CA PRO A 145 -4.80 11.36 7.13
C PRO A 145 -6.20 11.91 6.87
N THR A 146 -7.08 11.08 6.34
CA THR A 146 -8.44 11.44 5.96
C THR A 146 -9.44 10.56 6.69
N ASP A 147 -10.46 11.17 7.29
CA ASP A 147 -11.52 10.47 7.99
C ASP A 147 -12.65 10.11 7.04
N TYR A 148 -13.10 8.86 7.15
CA TYR A 148 -14.25 8.33 6.41
C TYR A 148 -15.29 7.76 7.34
N VAL A 149 -16.56 7.94 6.95
CA VAL A 149 -17.73 7.46 7.65
C VAL A 149 -18.28 6.24 6.91
N PHE A 150 -18.20 5.08 7.56
CA PHE A 150 -18.72 3.81 7.06
C PHE A 150 -20.12 3.60 7.59
N SER A 151 -21.08 3.47 6.70
CA SER A 151 -22.49 3.33 7.00
C SER A 151 -23.20 2.47 5.97
N GLY A 152 -24.50 2.44 5.99
CA GLY A 152 -25.29 1.74 5.01
C GLY A 152 -26.71 1.52 5.50
N SER A 153 -27.45 0.69 4.78
CA SER A 153 -28.79 0.28 5.16
C SER A 153 -29.00 -1.21 4.89
N LEU A 154 -29.83 -1.81 5.73
CA LEU A 154 -30.33 -3.15 5.55
C LEU A 154 -31.81 -3.09 5.21
N SER A 155 -32.20 -3.61 4.05
CA SER A 155 -33.60 -3.80 3.70
C SER A 155 -33.96 -5.28 3.79
N TYR A 156 -35.16 -5.58 4.25
CA TYR A 156 -35.66 -6.95 4.40
C TYR A 156 -37.18 -6.97 4.37
N THR A 157 -37.74 -8.15 4.10
CA THR A 157 -39.17 -8.38 4.26
C THR A 157 -39.48 -8.61 5.73
N ASP A 158 -40.25 -7.71 6.32
CA ASP A 158 -40.64 -7.75 7.73
C ASP A 158 -41.47 -9.02 8.00
N PRO A 159 -41.02 -9.90 8.88
CA PRO A 159 -41.68 -11.18 9.15
C PRO A 159 -43.08 -11.04 9.76
N TYR A 160 -43.47 -9.87 10.28
CA TYR A 160 -44.81 -9.66 10.88
C TYR A 160 -45.86 -9.22 9.86
N ASN A 161 -45.49 -8.33 8.94
CA ASN A 161 -46.48 -7.70 8.05
C ASN A 161 -46.23 -8.00 6.56
N GLY A 162 -45.11 -8.67 6.23
CA GLY A 162 -44.73 -8.99 4.86
C GLY A 162 -44.32 -7.78 4.00
N LEU A 163 -44.18 -6.59 4.59
CA LEU A 163 -43.77 -5.40 3.88
C LEU A 163 -42.23 -5.26 3.91
N THR A 164 -41.70 -4.53 2.94
CA THR A 164 -40.27 -4.19 2.96
C THR A 164 -39.97 -3.15 4.04
N ALA A 165 -39.14 -3.51 5.00
CA ALA A 165 -38.59 -2.60 5.99
C ALA A 165 -37.14 -2.27 5.65
N THR A 166 -36.72 -1.04 5.97
CA THR A 166 -35.32 -0.60 5.83
C THR A 166 -34.84 -0.05 7.17
N ARG A 167 -33.62 -0.46 7.56
CA ARG A 167 -32.97 0.02 8.77
C ARG A 167 -31.61 0.58 8.40
N GLU A 168 -31.33 1.79 8.86
CA GLU A 168 -30.01 2.39 8.71
C GLU A 168 -29.01 1.74 9.67
N ILE A 169 -27.80 1.53 9.16
CA ILE A 169 -26.66 1.02 9.94
C ILE A 169 -26.01 2.21 10.61
N TYR A 170 -25.74 2.09 11.91
CA TYR A 170 -25.08 3.16 12.66
C TYR A 170 -23.70 3.47 12.07
N PRO A 171 -23.40 4.74 11.78
CA PRO A 171 -22.16 5.12 11.14
C PRO A 171 -20.95 4.93 12.06
N VAL A 172 -19.84 4.47 11.47
CA VAL A 172 -18.54 4.31 12.16
C VAL A 172 -17.49 5.11 11.40
N THR A 173 -16.74 5.94 12.11
CA THR A 173 -15.64 6.72 11.53
C THR A 173 -14.31 6.00 11.70
N LEU A 174 -13.55 5.90 10.61
CA LEU A 174 -12.16 5.45 10.62
C LEU A 174 -11.28 6.44 9.87
N THR A 175 -10.04 6.57 10.35
CA THR A 175 -9.01 7.38 9.70
C THR A 175 -8.21 6.51 8.72
N VAL A 176 -8.08 6.96 7.48
CA VAL A 176 -7.18 6.39 6.48
C VAL A 176 -5.92 7.24 6.42
N ASN A 177 -4.77 6.62 6.61
CA ASN A 177 -3.47 7.28 6.53
C ASN A 177 -2.81 7.04 5.16
N PRO A 178 -2.03 8.00 4.65
CA PRO A 178 -1.27 7.81 3.41
C PRO A 178 -0.19 6.74 3.59
N THR A 179 0.16 6.09 2.49
CA THR A 179 1.29 5.14 2.42
C THR A 179 2.38 5.68 1.48
N PRO A 180 3.55 5.04 1.46
CA PRO A 180 4.60 5.37 0.51
C PRO A 180 4.15 5.13 -0.94
N ASP A 181 4.78 5.83 -1.86
CA ASP A 181 4.63 5.67 -3.30
C ASP A 181 6.03 5.74 -3.91
N LEU A 182 6.54 4.60 -4.39
CA LEU A 182 7.96 4.44 -4.68
C LEU A 182 8.22 4.53 -6.18
N LYS A 183 9.20 5.37 -6.55
CA LYS A 183 9.85 5.34 -7.85
C LYS A 183 11.18 4.60 -7.70
N LEU A 184 11.41 3.61 -8.55
CA LEU A 184 12.65 2.84 -8.61
C LEU A 184 13.37 3.19 -9.89
N THR A 185 14.55 3.79 -9.75
CA THR A 185 15.41 4.14 -10.88
C THR A 185 16.68 3.30 -10.82
N TYR A 186 16.80 2.36 -11.74
CA TYR A 186 17.97 1.49 -11.86
C TYR A 186 18.98 2.08 -12.83
N PHE A 187 20.24 1.91 -12.49
CA PHE A 187 21.39 2.33 -13.28
C PHE A 187 22.31 1.14 -13.49
N MET A 188 22.73 0.85 -14.70
CA MET A 188 23.58 -0.30 -14.98
C MET A 188 24.59 0.03 -16.07
N GLN A 189 25.85 -0.25 -15.83
CA GLN A 189 26.88 -0.16 -16.87
C GLN A 189 26.64 -1.25 -17.92
N ARG A 190 26.70 -0.85 -19.19
CA ARG A 190 26.45 -1.75 -20.33
C ARG A 190 27.65 -2.62 -20.62
N ASP A 191 28.84 -2.08 -20.52
CA ASP A 191 30.08 -2.79 -20.78
C ASP A 191 30.63 -3.43 -19.51
N VAL A 192 30.96 -4.70 -19.61
CA VAL A 192 31.64 -5.45 -18.57
C VAL A 192 32.96 -5.96 -19.10
N TYR A 193 34.04 -5.67 -18.40
CA TYR A 193 35.38 -5.99 -18.82
C TYR A 193 35.88 -7.26 -18.09
N GLY A 194 36.32 -8.21 -18.90
CA GLY A 194 36.87 -9.47 -18.45
C GLY A 194 37.73 -10.04 -19.56
N ASP A 195 38.05 -11.33 -19.52
CA ASP A 195 38.90 -11.99 -20.51
C ASP A 195 38.24 -11.98 -21.91
N ASP A 196 38.95 -11.53 -22.93
CA ASP A 196 38.49 -11.63 -24.31
C ASP A 196 38.89 -13.00 -24.87
N PRO A 197 37.94 -13.93 -25.08
CA PRO A 197 38.25 -15.27 -25.58
C PRO A 197 38.81 -15.31 -27.02
N LEU A 198 38.90 -14.18 -27.69
CA LEU A 198 39.46 -14.07 -29.03
C LEU A 198 40.92 -13.62 -29.02
N THR A 199 41.49 -13.27 -27.87
CA THR A 199 42.91 -12.94 -27.72
C THR A 199 43.69 -14.09 -27.08
N GLU A 200 45.02 -14.08 -27.18
CA GLU A 200 45.90 -15.05 -26.52
C GLU A 200 46.27 -14.62 -25.10
N ALA A 201 46.09 -13.35 -24.79
CA ALA A 201 46.37 -12.78 -23.47
C ALA A 201 45.13 -12.97 -22.57
N VAL A 202 45.37 -13.20 -21.29
CA VAL A 202 44.31 -13.22 -20.29
C VAL A 202 44.20 -11.81 -19.72
N GLU A 203 43.06 -11.17 -19.92
CA GLU A 203 42.78 -9.85 -19.42
C GLU A 203 42.14 -9.95 -18.02
N PRO A 204 42.52 -9.05 -17.09
CA PRO A 204 41.89 -9.03 -15.78
C PRO A 204 40.43 -8.54 -15.83
N SER A 205 39.59 -9.13 -15.00
CA SER A 205 38.22 -8.61 -14.82
C SER A 205 38.24 -7.28 -14.09
N GLU A 206 37.45 -6.34 -14.59
CA GLU A 206 37.18 -5.06 -13.94
C GLU A 206 35.78 -5.05 -13.33
N GLU A 207 35.59 -4.25 -12.30
CA GLU A 207 34.29 -4.13 -11.67
C GLU A 207 33.37 -3.24 -12.51
N ALA A 208 32.20 -3.74 -12.83
CA ALA A 208 31.09 -2.97 -13.37
C ALA A 208 30.12 -2.60 -12.24
N GLU A 209 29.61 -1.39 -12.30
CA GLU A 209 28.68 -0.84 -11.30
C GLU A 209 27.25 -0.96 -11.77
N PHE A 210 26.36 -1.28 -10.86
CA PHE A 210 24.94 -0.98 -10.99
C PHE A 210 24.41 -0.39 -9.70
N ALA A 211 23.36 0.42 -9.81
CA ALA A 211 22.80 1.14 -8.70
C ALA A 211 21.27 1.19 -8.76
N LEU A 212 20.67 1.50 -7.64
CA LEU A 212 19.24 1.74 -7.51
C LEU A 212 19.02 2.98 -6.66
N LEU A 213 18.37 3.97 -7.22
CA LEU A 213 17.82 5.12 -6.51
C LEU A 213 16.32 4.87 -6.25
N ILE A 214 15.90 5.07 -5.02
CA ILE A 214 14.52 4.94 -4.58
C ILE A 214 14.03 6.30 -4.10
N ASP A 215 13.05 6.85 -4.79
CA ASP A 215 12.33 8.04 -4.37
C ASP A 215 11.00 7.65 -3.75
N ASN A 216 10.79 7.99 -2.50
CA ASN A 216 9.48 7.92 -1.89
C ASN A 216 8.69 9.19 -2.18
N VAL A 217 8.01 9.25 -3.33
CA VAL A 217 7.18 10.39 -3.72
C VAL A 217 5.84 10.44 -2.97
N GLY A 218 5.56 9.41 -2.16
CA GLY A 218 4.37 9.32 -1.31
C GLY A 218 4.44 10.22 -0.07
N ASN A 219 3.33 10.27 0.66
CA ASN A 219 3.20 11.04 1.90
C ASN A 219 3.21 10.16 3.17
N GLY A 220 3.47 8.86 3.02
CA GLY A 220 3.71 7.92 4.11
C GLY A 220 5.13 7.36 4.07
N ASP A 221 5.63 6.92 5.22
CA ASP A 221 6.96 6.30 5.34
C ASP A 221 6.97 4.90 4.73
N ALA A 222 7.98 4.57 3.93
CA ALA A 222 8.26 3.20 3.49
C ALA A 222 9.11 2.49 4.57
N THR A 223 8.47 1.69 5.39
CA THR A 223 9.14 1.01 6.52
C THR A 223 9.56 -0.40 6.15
N ASN A 224 10.74 -0.83 6.66
CA ASN A 224 11.28 -2.17 6.44
C ASN A 224 11.43 -2.55 4.96
N LEU A 225 11.82 -1.58 4.13
CA LEU A 225 12.03 -1.83 2.72
C LEU A 225 13.31 -2.62 2.50
N ARG A 226 13.18 -3.74 1.82
CA ARG A 226 14.26 -4.67 1.51
C ARG A 226 14.24 -5.05 0.05
N ILE A 227 15.39 -5.03 -0.57
CA ILE A 227 15.55 -5.45 -1.96
C ILE A 227 16.60 -6.54 -2.02
N VAL A 228 16.28 -7.62 -2.73
CA VAL A 228 17.20 -8.71 -3.00
C VAL A 228 17.60 -8.59 -4.46
N THR A 229 18.86 -8.33 -4.69
CA THR A 229 19.45 -8.30 -6.02
C THR A 229 20.11 -9.65 -6.30
N LYS A 230 19.70 -10.30 -7.36
CA LYS A 230 20.34 -11.54 -7.85
C LYS A 230 21.49 -11.20 -8.76
N GLN A 231 22.41 -12.16 -8.88
CA GLN A 231 23.43 -12.10 -9.92
C GLN A 231 22.76 -12.08 -11.31
N PRO A 232 23.33 -11.37 -12.29
CA PRO A 232 22.84 -11.41 -13.67
C PRO A 232 22.76 -12.84 -14.19
N GLU A 233 21.70 -13.16 -14.91
CA GLU A 233 21.45 -14.46 -15.50
C GLU A 233 21.57 -14.33 -17.03
N ILE A 234 22.31 -15.22 -17.66
CA ILE A 234 22.45 -15.22 -19.11
C ILE A 234 21.22 -15.90 -19.69
N ILE A 235 20.38 -15.14 -20.37
CA ILE A 235 19.13 -15.64 -20.97
C ILE A 235 19.43 -16.31 -22.32
N ASP A 236 20.41 -15.81 -23.09
CA ASP A 236 20.79 -16.34 -24.37
C ASP A 236 22.31 -16.43 -24.49
N ASN A 237 22.81 -17.63 -24.81
CA ASN A 237 24.22 -17.91 -25.00
C ASN A 237 24.40 -18.77 -26.24
N GLU A 238 24.22 -18.17 -27.41
CA GLU A 238 24.32 -18.87 -28.71
C GLU A 238 25.68 -19.54 -28.94
N LYS A 239 26.73 -19.02 -28.31
CA LYS A 239 28.10 -19.54 -28.44
C LYS A 239 28.48 -20.57 -27.39
N GLY A 240 27.63 -20.79 -26.37
CA GLY A 240 27.88 -21.76 -25.30
C GLY A 240 29.11 -21.44 -24.45
N LEU A 241 29.50 -20.17 -24.33
CA LEU A 241 30.61 -19.73 -23.49
C LEU A 241 30.21 -19.82 -22.02
N ALA A 242 31.10 -20.30 -21.17
CA ALA A 242 30.92 -20.28 -19.70
C ALA A 242 31.28 -18.90 -19.19
N ILE A 243 30.25 -18.07 -18.91
CA ILE A 243 30.43 -16.76 -18.34
C ILE A 243 30.00 -16.83 -16.85
N ASP A 244 30.82 -16.31 -15.98
CA ASP A 244 30.54 -16.22 -14.54
C ASP A 244 30.49 -14.76 -14.10
N PHE A 245 29.42 -14.40 -13.39
CA PHE A 245 29.27 -13.08 -12.77
C PHE A 245 29.44 -13.23 -11.26
N GLN A 246 30.24 -12.37 -10.68
CA GLN A 246 30.45 -12.36 -9.23
C GLN A 246 30.16 -10.99 -8.64
N LEU A 247 29.28 -10.95 -7.63
CA LEU A 247 29.09 -9.76 -6.82
C LEU A 247 30.32 -9.57 -5.92
N THR A 248 30.96 -8.42 -6.03
CA THR A 248 32.20 -8.10 -5.29
C THR A 248 31.95 -7.15 -4.12
N GLY A 249 30.92 -6.34 -4.16
CA GLY A 249 30.62 -5.44 -3.07
C GLY A 249 29.30 -4.71 -3.21
N SER A 250 28.88 -4.07 -2.13
CA SER A 250 27.69 -3.19 -2.06
C SER A 250 27.93 -1.99 -1.17
N SER A 251 27.20 -0.92 -1.41
CA SER A 251 27.14 0.29 -0.60
C SER A 251 25.69 0.74 -0.44
N LEU A 252 25.37 1.39 0.65
CA LEU A 252 24.05 1.93 0.96
C LEU A 252 24.21 3.39 1.39
N ASN A 253 23.50 4.31 0.72
CA ASN A 253 23.45 5.74 1.04
C ASN A 253 24.86 6.38 1.25
N GLY A 254 25.81 6.05 0.36
CA GLY A 254 27.18 6.59 0.41
C GLY A 254 28.06 6.00 1.52
N ALA A 255 27.61 4.95 2.21
CA ALA A 255 28.47 4.24 3.15
C ALA A 255 29.64 3.56 2.45
N ASP A 256 30.69 3.23 3.21
CA ASP A 256 31.83 2.50 2.67
C ASP A 256 31.38 1.19 2.02
N LYS A 257 32.03 0.85 0.90
CA LYS A 257 31.77 -0.40 0.18
C LYS A 257 32.03 -1.61 1.07
N VAL A 258 31.01 -2.43 1.26
CA VAL A 258 31.11 -3.71 1.96
C VAL A 258 31.39 -4.80 0.95
N MET A 259 32.49 -5.52 1.14
CA MET A 259 32.87 -6.64 0.26
C MET A 259 31.86 -7.78 0.35
N ALA A 260 31.39 -8.26 -0.78
CA ALA A 260 30.54 -9.44 -0.87
C ALA A 260 31.37 -10.65 -1.34
N LEU A 261 31.16 -11.79 -0.71
CA LEU A 261 31.83 -13.05 -1.06
C LEU A 261 30.92 -13.97 -1.89
N GLY A 262 30.29 -13.40 -2.92
CA GLY A 262 29.37 -14.11 -3.78
C GLY A 262 27.98 -14.32 -3.17
N GLY A 263 27.00 -14.61 -3.99
CA GLY A 263 25.63 -14.87 -3.59
C GLY A 263 24.67 -13.68 -3.88
N ASP A 264 23.44 -13.80 -3.42
CA ASP A 264 22.44 -12.73 -3.57
C ASP A 264 22.80 -11.52 -2.69
N ALA A 265 22.81 -10.32 -3.28
CA ALA A 265 22.94 -9.10 -2.51
C ALA A 265 21.61 -8.77 -1.84
N TYR A 266 21.60 -8.79 -0.54
CA TYR A 266 20.50 -8.35 0.28
C TYR A 266 20.78 -6.94 0.78
N THR A 267 19.94 -5.99 0.41
CA THR A 267 20.06 -4.61 0.86
C THR A 267 18.83 -4.22 1.68
N ASP A 268 19.06 -3.86 2.93
CA ASP A 268 18.03 -3.37 3.85
C ASP A 268 18.08 -1.84 3.89
N PHE A 269 17.12 -1.21 3.21
CA PHE A 269 16.97 0.25 3.19
C PHE A 269 16.36 0.81 4.48
N GLY A 270 15.86 -0.07 5.36
CA GLY A 270 15.21 0.34 6.60
C GLY A 270 13.94 1.14 6.34
N THR A 271 13.92 2.40 6.80
CA THR A 271 12.77 3.30 6.61
C THR A 271 13.14 4.47 5.72
N ILE A 272 12.50 4.56 4.56
CA ILE A 272 12.56 5.74 3.70
C ILE A 272 11.39 6.65 4.05
N LYS A 273 11.71 7.84 4.57
CA LYS A 273 10.70 8.82 4.98
C LYS A 273 9.84 9.28 3.81
N ALA A 274 8.63 9.76 4.12
CA ALA A 274 7.81 10.47 3.15
C ALA A 274 8.62 11.58 2.48
N LYS A 275 8.60 11.64 1.14
CA LYS A 275 9.38 12.58 0.32
C LYS A 275 10.90 12.44 0.46
N GLY A 276 11.37 11.33 1.03
CA GLY A 276 12.79 11.03 1.16
C GLY A 276 13.29 10.06 0.08
N GLN A 277 14.60 9.99 -0.04
CA GLN A 277 15.31 9.13 -0.97
C GLN A 277 16.21 8.15 -0.22
N ALA A 278 16.57 7.06 -0.91
CA ALA A 278 17.62 6.15 -0.52
C ALA A 278 18.23 5.52 -1.79
N TYR A 279 19.48 5.14 -1.73
CA TYR A 279 20.13 4.49 -2.86
C TYR A 279 21.09 3.40 -2.43
N ALA A 280 21.30 2.44 -3.31
CA ALA A 280 22.31 1.41 -3.14
C ALA A 280 23.11 1.25 -4.42
N GLN A 281 24.37 0.87 -4.24
CA GLN A 281 25.30 0.56 -5.32
C GLN A 281 25.83 -0.86 -5.13
N TRP A 282 26.03 -1.56 -6.22
CA TRP A 282 26.61 -2.90 -6.24
C TRP A 282 27.67 -2.96 -7.31
N TRP A 283 28.68 -3.75 -7.08
CA TRP A 283 29.78 -3.99 -8.02
C TRP A 283 29.82 -5.46 -8.36
N ILE A 284 29.93 -5.75 -9.65
CA ILE A 284 30.02 -7.10 -10.19
C ILE A 284 31.28 -7.20 -11.05
N THR A 285 31.87 -8.39 -11.10
CA THR A 285 32.87 -8.73 -12.12
C THR A 285 32.29 -9.78 -13.06
N SER A 286 32.67 -9.70 -14.33
CA SER A 286 32.43 -10.73 -15.32
C SER A 286 33.72 -11.50 -15.61
N SER A 287 33.61 -12.79 -15.81
CA SER A 287 34.78 -13.61 -16.25
C SER A 287 35.18 -13.34 -17.67
N LEU A 288 34.25 -12.83 -18.51
CA LEU A 288 34.50 -12.53 -19.93
C LEU A 288 34.09 -11.09 -20.24
N LEU A 289 34.79 -10.53 -21.24
CA LEU A 289 34.36 -9.29 -21.90
C LEU A 289 32.95 -9.45 -22.47
N GLY A 290 32.08 -8.50 -22.19
CA GLY A 290 30.72 -8.55 -22.66
C GLY A 290 30.04 -7.18 -22.72
N HIS A 291 28.94 -7.15 -23.46
CA HIS A 291 28.10 -5.98 -23.61
C HIS A 291 26.65 -6.38 -23.36
N PHE A 292 25.96 -5.72 -22.42
CA PHE A 292 24.55 -5.96 -22.17
C PHE A 292 23.72 -5.25 -23.25
N THR A 293 23.01 -6.01 -24.07
CA THR A 293 22.20 -5.47 -25.17
C THR A 293 20.81 -5.01 -24.71
N GLU A 294 20.29 -5.59 -23.64
CA GLU A 294 18.98 -5.29 -23.10
C GLU A 294 19.01 -5.36 -21.56
N TYR A 295 18.28 -4.46 -20.93
CA TYR A 295 18.01 -4.47 -19.49
C TYR A 295 16.52 -4.67 -19.30
N ASP A 296 16.13 -5.76 -18.65
CA ASP A 296 14.76 -5.99 -18.23
C ASP A 296 14.71 -6.06 -16.69
N VAL A 297 14.18 -5.02 -16.07
CA VAL A 297 13.91 -5.02 -14.64
C VAL A 297 12.42 -5.21 -14.42
N LYS A 298 12.08 -6.34 -13.85
CA LYS A 298 10.71 -6.69 -13.54
C LYS A 298 10.44 -6.51 -12.05
N ALA A 299 10.10 -5.29 -11.65
CA ALA A 299 9.58 -5.03 -10.33
C ALA A 299 8.05 -5.07 -10.38
N THR A 300 7.43 -6.06 -9.75
CA THR A 300 5.98 -6.18 -9.69
C THR A 300 5.52 -6.19 -8.24
N HIS A 301 4.72 -5.21 -7.87
CA HIS A 301 3.89 -5.28 -6.68
C HIS A 301 2.45 -5.56 -7.12
N VAL A 302 2.10 -6.84 -7.27
CA VAL A 302 0.76 -7.27 -7.66
C VAL A 302 -0.03 -7.60 -6.41
N THR A 303 -1.09 -6.84 -6.17
CA THR A 303 -2.09 -7.24 -5.19
C THR A 303 -2.96 -8.35 -5.76
N SER A 304 -3.42 -9.27 -4.91
CA SER A 304 -4.33 -10.37 -5.29
C SER A 304 -5.63 -9.90 -5.97
N TYR A 305 -5.93 -8.61 -5.91
CA TYR A 305 -7.13 -7.98 -6.47
C TYR A 305 -6.91 -7.36 -7.86
N GLY A 306 -5.68 -7.35 -8.37
CA GLY A 306 -5.35 -6.83 -9.72
C GLY A 306 -5.61 -5.33 -9.92
N ASN A 307 -5.78 -4.55 -8.86
CA ASN A 307 -6.00 -3.11 -8.94
C ASN A 307 -4.65 -2.36 -8.87
N PRO A 308 -4.24 -1.63 -9.93
CA PRO A 308 -2.96 -0.91 -9.93
C PRO A 308 -2.88 0.19 -8.87
N ASN A 309 -4.01 0.75 -8.44
CA ASN A 309 -4.05 1.76 -7.38
C ASN A 309 -3.68 1.20 -5.98
N LEU A 310 -3.54 -0.12 -5.86
CA LEU A 310 -3.06 -0.79 -4.66
C LEU A 310 -1.55 -1.09 -4.70
N SER A 311 -0.86 -0.81 -5.80
CA SER A 311 0.59 -0.97 -5.87
C SER A 311 1.31 0.11 -5.07
N LEU A 312 2.40 -0.27 -4.39
CA LEU A 312 3.33 0.67 -3.75
C LEU A 312 4.33 1.25 -4.77
N LEU A 313 4.44 0.61 -5.93
CA LEU A 313 5.32 1.05 -7.01
C LEU A 313 4.56 2.03 -7.90
N ASN A 314 5.10 3.21 -8.05
CA ASN A 314 4.61 4.24 -8.95
C ASN A 314 5.24 4.07 -10.34
N GLU A 315 6.55 3.97 -10.37
CA GLU A 315 7.34 3.92 -11.60
C GLU A 315 8.58 3.05 -11.39
N VAL A 316 9.01 2.39 -12.45
CA VAL A 316 10.29 1.67 -12.50
C VAL A 316 10.95 2.03 -13.82
N THR A 317 12.15 2.60 -13.74
CA THR A 317 12.95 2.99 -14.91
C THR A 317 14.33 2.33 -14.84
N VAL A 318 14.94 2.15 -15.99
CA VAL A 318 16.31 1.62 -16.12
C VAL A 318 17.07 2.50 -17.08
N HIS A 319 18.26 2.91 -16.65
CA HIS A 319 19.13 3.79 -17.40
C HIS A 319 20.50 3.16 -17.60
N GLU A 320 21.11 3.45 -18.74
CA GLU A 320 22.50 3.07 -18.98
C GLU A 320 23.42 3.97 -18.17
N LEU A 321 24.12 3.37 -17.21
CA LEU A 321 25.09 4.06 -16.38
C LEU A 321 26.43 4.21 -17.13
N ILE A 322 26.88 5.43 -17.33
CA ILE A 322 28.24 5.68 -17.79
C ILE A 322 29.21 5.62 -16.60
N ARG A 323 28.90 6.33 -15.52
CA ARG A 323 29.63 6.25 -14.24
C ARG A 323 28.88 6.94 -13.12
N SER A 324 29.18 6.55 -11.89
CA SER A 324 28.85 7.34 -10.70
C SER A 324 29.90 8.41 -10.43
N ILE A 325 29.48 9.52 -9.86
CA ILE A 325 30.33 10.65 -9.47
C ILE A 325 30.00 11.09 -8.05
N ASP A 326 31.00 11.64 -7.37
CA ASP A 326 30.79 12.37 -6.13
C ASP A 326 30.42 13.82 -6.49
N ALA A 327 29.15 14.16 -6.30
CA ALA A 327 28.61 15.50 -6.53
C ALA A 327 28.48 16.31 -5.23
N SER A 328 29.20 15.90 -4.18
CA SER A 328 29.11 16.50 -2.86
C SER A 328 29.55 17.95 -2.84
N ALA A 329 28.76 18.79 -2.16
CA ALA A 329 29.16 20.14 -1.78
C ALA A 329 29.68 20.13 -0.32
N GLU A 330 30.23 21.25 0.16
CA GLU A 330 30.66 21.35 1.56
C GLU A 330 29.54 20.96 2.53
N ASN A 331 29.73 19.84 3.23
CA ASN A 331 28.82 19.24 4.23
C ASN A 331 27.63 18.41 3.73
N ASP A 332 27.55 18.07 2.45
CA ASP A 332 26.50 17.21 1.93
C ASP A 332 27.10 16.15 1.00
N THR A 333 26.80 14.87 1.25
CA THR A 333 27.31 13.76 0.44
C THR A 333 26.26 13.38 -0.59
N ILE A 334 26.40 13.92 -1.80
CA ILE A 334 25.50 13.65 -2.91
C ILE A 334 26.24 12.79 -3.93
N THR A 335 25.71 11.64 -4.23
CA THR A 335 26.18 10.81 -5.35
C THR A 335 25.36 11.13 -6.59
N GLY A 336 26.02 11.25 -7.73
CA GLY A 336 25.39 11.44 -9.02
C GLY A 336 25.61 10.23 -9.90
N PHE A 337 24.61 9.87 -10.70
CA PHE A 337 24.65 8.82 -11.70
C PHE A 337 24.56 9.48 -13.08
N MET A 338 25.67 9.46 -13.82
CA MET A 338 25.74 9.98 -15.20
C MET A 338 25.28 8.90 -16.14
N THR A 339 24.25 9.20 -16.94
CA THR A 339 23.59 8.22 -17.81
C THR A 339 23.62 8.64 -19.27
N ASN A 340 23.55 7.66 -20.16
CA ASN A 340 23.28 7.85 -21.58
C ASN A 340 21.82 7.45 -21.82
N ASP A 341 20.93 8.43 -21.84
CA ASP A 341 19.47 8.23 -21.98
C ASP A 341 18.97 8.55 -23.38
N ILE A 342 19.74 9.28 -24.17
CA ILE A 342 19.41 9.63 -25.55
C ILE A 342 19.96 8.55 -26.47
N ALA A 343 19.09 7.89 -27.23
CA ALA A 343 19.51 6.88 -28.18
C ALA A 343 20.18 7.54 -29.39
N ASP A 344 21.48 7.76 -29.31
CA ASP A 344 22.31 8.27 -30.40
C ASP A 344 23.51 7.37 -30.69
N ALA A 345 24.53 7.86 -31.34
CA ALA A 345 25.65 7.06 -31.85
C ALA A 345 26.89 7.11 -30.92
N ASP A 346 26.82 7.84 -29.84
CA ASP A 346 27.95 7.97 -28.89
C ASP A 346 27.53 7.51 -27.46
N ASP A 347 28.53 7.30 -26.63
CA ASP A 347 28.37 6.90 -25.22
C ASP A 347 28.65 8.07 -24.28
N THR A 348 28.38 9.31 -24.72
CA THR A 348 28.53 10.49 -23.86
C THR A 348 27.35 10.60 -22.91
N PRO A 349 27.58 11.03 -21.66
CA PRO A 349 26.48 11.19 -20.73
C PRO A 349 25.57 12.36 -21.10
N ASP A 350 24.27 12.11 -21.09
CA ASP A 350 23.21 13.09 -21.38
C ASP A 350 22.54 13.63 -20.14
N MET A 351 22.41 12.79 -19.13
CA MET A 351 21.64 13.07 -17.92
C MET A 351 22.46 12.77 -16.68
N LEU A 352 22.20 13.54 -15.63
CA LEU A 352 22.74 13.33 -14.30
C LEU A 352 21.59 13.20 -13.32
N TYR A 353 21.51 12.05 -12.67
CA TYR A 353 20.55 11.75 -11.59
C TYR A 353 21.27 11.89 -10.26
N LEU A 354 20.80 12.78 -9.41
CA LEU A 354 21.36 13.01 -8.08
C LEU A 354 20.59 12.30 -6.99
N THR A 355 21.27 11.87 -5.96
CA THR A 355 20.66 11.13 -4.85
C THR A 355 19.79 11.99 -3.93
N ASP A 356 19.68 13.28 -4.18
CA ASP A 356 18.69 14.19 -3.59
C ASP A 356 17.35 14.22 -4.36
N GLY A 357 17.22 13.41 -5.43
CA GLY A 357 16.05 13.32 -6.29
C GLY A 357 16.01 14.34 -7.43
N THR A 358 17.05 15.15 -7.60
CA THR A 358 17.15 16.07 -8.74
C THR A 358 17.74 15.38 -9.97
N THR A 359 17.35 15.85 -11.15
CA THR A 359 17.85 15.36 -12.43
C THR A 359 18.25 16.56 -13.28
N GLU A 360 19.46 16.54 -13.83
CA GLU A 360 20.01 17.61 -14.65
C GLU A 360 20.45 17.06 -16.01
N GLN A 361 20.25 17.85 -17.05
CA GLN A 361 20.77 17.55 -18.37
C GLN A 361 22.26 17.93 -18.41
N VAL A 362 23.09 17.02 -18.91
CA VAL A 362 24.51 17.24 -19.09
C VAL A 362 24.73 17.82 -20.49
N GLU A 363 25.39 18.97 -20.56
CA GLU A 363 25.85 19.51 -21.84
C GLU A 363 27.26 18.97 -22.13
N PRO A 364 27.53 18.47 -23.34
CA PRO A 364 28.82 17.90 -23.74
C PRO A 364 29.94 18.96 -23.82
#